data_12e23e5b23bfdd1e4615a9b319babe95
#
_entry.id   12e23e5b23bfdd1e4615a9b319babe95
#
_cell.length_a   1.000
_cell.length_b   1.000
_cell.length_c   1.000
_cell.angle_alpha   90.00
_cell.angle_beta   90.00
_cell.angle_gamma   90.00
#
_symmetry.space_group_name_H-M   'P 1'
#
loop_
_entity.id
_entity.type
_entity.pdbx_description
1 polymer ?
#
loop_
_entity_poly.entity_id
_entity_poly.type
_entity_poly.pdbx_seq_one_letter_code
_entity_poly.pdbx_strand_id
1 'polypeptide(L)'
;MSAKVQFLNVGWGDAHLIELPSGKVCLIDGGDGVSSPVQDHPLSWMNRNSVEQLDWMILTHIHEDHVNGLLDIARVKSVTKAILPYEPFILPPEQLVQERGDDFTKRVFAMLASYLELVHVLSEQGTEMIWRSAYGSSEDSIVWSEEGVVFTQLYPWHSDPLPAFDVLFEAGTNSACYEDDYILENTAKFFELSNHDSSVYRLSFMEEPDSTVLFGGDLLEPGWKRLAQRIDIRSSILKVSHHGLQDGFNARILSWIQPKHCIIPISIIRSSAFLNEWEELRSNTDASFYLTGSLAPGEKLEIENGSLKVQIGF
;
A
#
# COMPACT_ATOMS: atom_id res chain seq x y z
N MET A 1 3.74 18.26 19.90
CA MET A 1 4.24 17.95 18.54
C MET A 1 3.02 17.62 17.70
N SER A 2 3.11 17.74 16.39
CA SER A 2 2.01 17.51 15.45
C SER A 2 2.12 16.12 14.82
N ALA A 3 0.99 15.49 14.48
CA ALA A 3 1.00 14.29 13.66
C ALA A 3 1.47 14.65 12.23
N LYS A 4 2.32 13.80 11.65
CA LYS A 4 2.91 14.01 10.34
C LYS A 4 2.71 12.79 9.45
N VAL A 5 2.45 13.02 8.17
CA VAL A 5 2.45 11.99 7.13
C VAL A 5 3.48 12.36 6.09
N GLN A 6 4.39 11.44 5.77
CA GLN A 6 5.42 11.64 4.75
C GLN A 6 5.26 10.60 3.65
N PHE A 7 5.34 11.06 2.40
CA PHE A 7 5.29 10.23 1.20
C PHE A 7 6.71 10.16 0.65
N LEU A 8 7.29 8.96 0.60
CA LEU A 8 8.66 8.76 0.13
C LEU A 8 8.69 8.60 -1.39
N ASN A 9 9.76 9.10 -2.01
CA ASN A 9 10.09 8.76 -3.39
C ASN A 9 10.81 7.41 -3.41
N VAL A 10 10.08 6.33 -3.46
CA VAL A 10 10.64 4.96 -3.59
C VAL A 10 10.73 4.50 -5.05
N GLY A 11 10.64 5.45 -6.00
CA GLY A 11 10.69 5.15 -7.42
C GLY A 11 9.34 4.64 -7.95
N TRP A 12 9.21 3.35 -8.15
CA TRP A 12 7.94 2.67 -8.40
C TRP A 12 7.52 1.96 -7.12
N GLY A 13 6.29 2.19 -6.67
CA GLY A 13 5.78 1.58 -5.45
C GLY A 13 5.36 2.60 -4.39
N ASP A 14 4.89 2.09 -3.28
CA ASP A 14 4.36 2.86 -2.17
C ASP A 14 5.23 2.74 -0.91
N ALA A 15 5.51 3.86 -0.26
CA ALA A 15 5.99 3.88 1.11
C ALA A 15 5.58 5.18 1.80
N HIS A 16 4.74 5.07 2.82
CA HIS A 16 4.16 6.22 3.50
C HIS A 16 4.33 6.08 5.01
N LEU A 17 4.87 7.12 5.63
CA LEU A 17 5.14 7.16 7.06
C LEU A 17 4.12 8.06 7.76
N ILE A 18 3.61 7.61 8.90
CA ILE A 18 2.81 8.40 9.82
C ILE A 18 3.58 8.49 11.14
N GLU A 19 4.00 9.69 11.51
CA GLU A 19 4.64 9.97 12.79
C GLU A 19 3.62 10.63 13.73
N LEU A 20 3.42 10.05 14.90
CA LEU A 20 2.54 10.60 15.93
C LEU A 20 3.31 11.55 16.87
N PRO A 21 2.61 12.47 17.57
CA PRO A 21 3.23 13.39 18.53
C PRO A 21 4.04 12.71 19.64
N SER A 22 3.72 11.46 19.99
CA SER A 22 4.47 10.61 20.94
C SER A 22 5.81 10.11 20.40
N GLY A 23 6.04 10.23 19.09
CA GLY A 23 7.19 9.62 18.40
C GLY A 23 6.91 8.21 17.88
N LYS A 24 5.70 7.67 18.04
CA LYS A 24 5.30 6.42 17.41
C LYS A 24 5.26 6.56 15.89
N VAL A 25 5.67 5.50 15.19
CA VAL A 25 5.78 5.48 13.72
C VAL A 25 4.99 4.33 13.13
N CYS A 26 4.14 4.66 12.16
CA CYS A 26 3.46 3.70 11.31
C CYS A 26 4.03 3.80 9.88
N LEU A 27 4.32 2.66 9.27
CA LEU A 27 4.71 2.57 7.86
C LEU A 27 3.64 1.80 7.08
N ILE A 28 3.15 2.38 6.00
CA ILE A 28 2.23 1.76 5.04
C ILE A 28 3.01 1.50 3.77
N ASP A 29 3.16 0.22 3.42
CA ASP A 29 3.95 -0.30 2.31
C ASP A 29 5.44 0.06 2.38
N GLY A 30 6.28 -0.60 1.60
CA GLY A 30 7.73 -0.50 1.72
C GLY A 30 8.48 -0.16 0.44
N GLY A 31 7.79 -0.04 -0.70
CA GLY A 31 8.45 0.09 -2.00
C GLY A 31 9.01 -1.25 -2.50
N ASP A 32 9.72 -1.19 -3.62
CA ASP A 32 10.31 -2.36 -4.30
C ASP A 32 11.59 -2.91 -3.63
N GLY A 33 12.05 -2.30 -2.55
CA GLY A 33 13.28 -2.67 -1.86
C GLY A 33 14.56 -2.16 -2.54
N VAL A 34 14.45 -1.43 -3.64
CA VAL A 34 15.63 -0.90 -4.36
C VAL A 34 16.09 0.40 -3.72
N SER A 35 17.37 0.47 -3.35
CA SER A 35 18.03 1.71 -2.91
C SER A 35 18.83 2.29 -4.06
N SER A 36 18.65 3.57 -4.35
CA SER A 36 19.41 4.27 -5.39
C SER A 36 19.71 5.73 -5.02
N PRO A 37 20.66 6.38 -5.69
CA PRO A 37 20.95 7.79 -5.41
C PRO A 37 19.80 8.76 -5.72
N VAL A 38 18.79 8.33 -6.49
CA VAL A 38 17.70 9.19 -6.95
C VAL A 38 16.34 8.83 -6.34
N GLN A 39 16.29 7.80 -5.49
CA GLN A 39 15.09 7.39 -4.78
C GLN A 39 15.42 7.09 -3.32
N ASP A 40 14.42 7.20 -2.47
CA ASP A 40 14.56 6.90 -1.06
C ASP A 40 14.18 5.42 -0.78
N HIS A 41 14.54 4.94 0.39
CA HIS A 41 14.15 3.64 0.89
C HIS A 41 13.67 3.83 2.34
N PRO A 42 12.55 3.24 2.76
CA PRO A 42 12.03 3.47 4.11
C PRO A 42 13.00 3.07 5.22
N LEU A 43 13.81 2.02 5.03
CA LEU A 43 14.89 1.69 5.97
C LEU A 43 15.95 2.81 6.05
N SER A 44 16.30 3.43 4.92
CA SER A 44 17.25 4.56 4.90
C SER A 44 16.65 5.78 5.62
N TRP A 45 15.35 6.02 5.44
CA TRP A 45 14.62 7.05 6.18
C TRP A 45 14.66 6.78 7.69
N MET A 46 14.35 5.54 8.14
CA MET A 46 14.40 5.15 9.55
C MET A 46 15.80 5.41 10.14
N ASN A 47 16.86 5.00 9.43
CA ASN A 47 18.23 5.20 9.89
C ASN A 47 18.58 6.69 10.03
N ARG A 48 18.21 7.53 9.06
CA ARG A 48 18.45 8.99 9.11
C ARG A 48 17.70 9.68 10.26
N ASN A 49 16.54 9.19 10.61
CA ASN A 49 15.69 9.73 11.67
C ASN A 49 15.86 9.02 13.01
N SER A 50 16.84 8.11 13.14
CA SER A 50 17.12 7.33 14.36
C SER A 50 15.91 6.55 14.87
N VAL A 51 15.06 6.05 13.94
CA VAL A 51 13.92 5.19 14.24
C VAL A 51 14.40 3.74 14.28
N GLU A 52 14.38 3.12 15.45
CA GLU A 52 14.84 1.74 15.64
C GLU A 52 13.69 0.73 15.62
N GLN A 53 12.46 1.20 15.73
CA GLN A 53 11.26 0.37 15.80
C GLN A 53 10.10 1.01 15.05
N LEU A 54 9.29 0.20 14.38
CA LEU A 54 7.96 0.59 13.92
C LEU A 54 6.91 0.16 14.94
N ASP A 55 6.00 1.06 15.28
CA ASP A 55 4.83 0.72 16.11
C ASP A 55 3.79 -0.03 15.29
N TRP A 56 3.63 0.35 14.01
CA TRP A 56 2.79 -0.36 13.05
C TRP A 56 3.49 -0.50 11.71
N MET A 57 3.43 -1.69 11.15
CA MET A 57 3.77 -2.01 9.76
C MET A 57 2.50 -2.48 9.06
N ILE A 58 2.18 -1.90 7.91
CA ILE A 58 0.96 -2.20 7.17
C ILE A 58 1.32 -2.55 5.74
N LEU A 59 0.80 -3.66 5.23
CA LEU A 59 0.87 -4.02 3.83
C LEU A 59 -0.53 -3.96 3.21
N THR A 60 -0.70 -3.17 2.15
CA THR A 60 -2.00 -3.02 1.48
C THR A 60 -2.38 -4.24 0.65
N HIS A 61 -1.45 -4.80 -0.10
CA HIS A 61 -1.59 -6.01 -0.93
C HIS A 61 -0.22 -6.59 -1.26
N ILE A 62 -0.19 -7.79 -1.87
CA ILE A 62 1.08 -8.46 -2.18
C ILE A 62 1.51 -8.15 -3.61
N HIS A 63 2.33 -7.10 -3.77
CA HIS A 63 3.17 -6.84 -4.95
C HIS A 63 4.57 -6.47 -4.49
N GLU A 64 5.58 -6.69 -5.35
CA GLU A 64 6.99 -6.48 -5.00
C GLU A 64 7.26 -5.04 -4.58
N ASP A 65 6.61 -4.09 -5.23
CA ASP A 65 6.75 -2.65 -5.01
C ASP A 65 5.96 -2.12 -3.80
N HIS A 66 5.44 -3.04 -2.97
CA HIS A 66 4.83 -2.78 -1.67
C HIS A 66 5.48 -3.62 -0.56
N VAL A 67 5.82 -4.91 -0.84
CA VAL A 67 6.26 -5.85 0.19
C VAL A 67 7.76 -5.84 0.44
N ASN A 68 8.59 -5.64 -0.60
CA ASN A 68 10.03 -5.90 -0.50
C ASN A 68 10.73 -5.01 0.52
N GLY A 69 10.47 -3.71 0.52
CA GLY A 69 11.06 -2.81 1.51
C GLY A 69 10.56 -3.06 2.94
N LEU A 70 9.35 -3.61 3.14
CA LEU A 70 8.90 -4.06 4.45
C LEU A 70 9.71 -5.26 4.94
N LEU A 71 10.01 -6.20 4.06
CA LEU A 71 10.86 -7.35 4.39
C LEU A 71 12.27 -6.92 4.77
N ASP A 72 12.86 -5.96 4.05
CA ASP A 72 14.17 -5.41 4.38
C ASP A 72 14.19 -4.75 5.77
N ILE A 73 13.13 -4.04 6.12
CA ILE A 73 12.97 -3.45 7.46
C ILE A 73 12.82 -4.53 8.51
N ALA A 74 11.92 -5.50 8.31
CA ALA A 74 11.65 -6.56 9.27
C ALA A 74 12.91 -7.39 9.61
N ARG A 75 13.83 -7.56 8.66
CA ARG A 75 15.09 -8.29 8.89
C ARG A 75 16.06 -7.58 9.83
N VAL A 76 15.94 -6.25 10.03
CA VAL A 76 16.95 -5.45 10.73
C VAL A 76 16.39 -4.50 11.80
N LYS A 77 15.09 -4.27 11.81
CA LYS A 77 14.39 -3.40 12.78
C LYS A 77 13.27 -4.17 13.46
N SER A 78 12.91 -3.76 14.67
CA SER A 78 11.76 -4.34 15.36
C SER A 78 10.45 -3.74 14.89
N VAL A 79 9.38 -4.55 14.90
CA VAL A 79 8.01 -4.15 14.57
C VAL A 79 7.09 -4.59 15.70
N THR A 80 6.34 -3.66 16.28
CA THR A 80 5.43 -3.99 17.39
C THR A 80 4.18 -4.69 16.88
N LYS A 81 3.53 -4.13 15.87
CA LYS A 81 2.32 -4.67 15.26
C LYS A 81 2.43 -4.66 13.74
N ALA A 82 1.94 -5.71 13.11
CA ALA A 82 1.85 -5.78 11.66
C ALA A 82 0.42 -6.08 11.21
N ILE A 83 -0.09 -5.29 10.26
CA ILE A 83 -1.40 -5.51 9.64
C ILE A 83 -1.15 -5.98 8.21
N LEU A 84 -1.51 -7.23 7.95
CA LEU A 84 -1.16 -7.92 6.72
C LEU A 84 -2.42 -8.40 5.99
N PRO A 85 -2.38 -8.49 4.64
CA PRO A 85 -3.56 -8.79 3.84
C PRO A 85 -4.11 -10.20 4.06
N TYR A 86 -3.24 -11.22 4.22
CA TYR A 86 -3.65 -12.62 4.32
C TYR A 86 -2.91 -13.36 5.43
N GLU A 87 -3.59 -14.33 6.02
CA GLU A 87 -2.94 -15.35 6.84
C GLU A 87 -1.93 -16.16 6.02
N PRO A 88 -0.95 -16.83 6.66
CA PRO A 88 -0.04 -17.73 5.95
C PRO A 88 -0.81 -18.77 5.11
N PHE A 89 -0.37 -18.96 3.90
CA PHE A 89 -0.96 -19.88 2.94
C PHE A 89 0.08 -20.86 2.40
N ILE A 90 -0.37 -21.90 1.73
CA ILE A 90 0.52 -22.89 1.12
C ILE A 90 0.89 -22.42 -0.29
N LEU A 91 2.20 -22.30 -0.54
CA LEU A 91 2.69 -22.01 -1.90
C LEU A 91 2.44 -23.20 -2.83
N PRO A 92 2.28 -22.95 -4.13
CA PRO A 92 2.37 -23.99 -5.15
C PRO A 92 3.68 -24.78 -5.00
N PRO A 93 3.74 -26.04 -5.47
CA PRO A 93 4.97 -26.81 -5.40
C PRO A 93 6.12 -26.12 -6.13
N GLU A 94 7.19 -25.77 -5.41
CA GLU A 94 8.32 -25.03 -5.99
C GLU A 94 8.93 -25.76 -7.19
N GLN A 95 9.10 -27.08 -7.09
CA GLN A 95 9.64 -27.86 -8.19
C GLN A 95 8.80 -27.73 -9.47
N LEU A 96 7.47 -27.75 -9.35
CA LEU A 96 6.57 -27.55 -10.48
C LEU A 96 6.79 -26.19 -11.14
N VAL A 97 6.83 -25.11 -10.31
CA VAL A 97 7.03 -23.75 -10.82
C VAL A 97 8.39 -23.58 -11.49
N GLN A 98 9.47 -24.13 -10.91
CA GLN A 98 10.81 -24.01 -11.46
C GLN A 98 11.00 -24.79 -12.77
N GLU A 99 10.40 -26.00 -12.89
CA GLU A 99 10.55 -26.85 -14.06
C GLU A 99 9.62 -26.46 -15.22
N ARG A 100 8.39 -25.99 -14.93
CA ARG A 100 7.34 -25.79 -15.94
C ARG A 100 6.79 -24.36 -16.00
N GLY A 101 6.98 -23.55 -14.96
CA GLY A 101 6.55 -22.13 -14.96
C GLY A 101 7.39 -21.30 -15.93
N ASP A 102 6.74 -20.34 -16.59
CA ASP A 102 7.45 -19.30 -17.33
C ASP A 102 8.12 -18.29 -16.38
N ASP A 103 8.88 -17.34 -16.92
CA ASP A 103 9.61 -16.35 -16.12
C ASP A 103 8.67 -15.48 -15.29
N PHE A 104 7.48 -15.19 -15.80
CA PHE A 104 6.47 -14.41 -15.08
C PHE A 104 5.90 -15.18 -13.89
N THR A 105 5.50 -16.42 -14.08
CA THR A 105 5.02 -17.32 -13.01
C THR A 105 6.07 -17.50 -11.92
N LYS A 106 7.35 -17.66 -12.29
CA LYS A 106 8.47 -17.76 -11.34
C LYS A 106 8.64 -16.49 -10.52
N ARG A 107 8.49 -15.32 -11.17
CA ARG A 107 8.53 -14.01 -10.50
C ARG A 107 7.39 -13.88 -9.49
N VAL A 108 6.16 -14.24 -9.87
CA VAL A 108 5.00 -14.20 -8.96
C VAL A 108 5.20 -15.15 -7.79
N PHE A 109 5.72 -16.36 -8.03
CA PHE A 109 6.05 -17.28 -6.95
C PHE A 109 7.08 -16.69 -5.98
N ALA A 110 8.14 -16.08 -6.48
CA ALA A 110 9.16 -15.43 -5.64
C ALA A 110 8.57 -14.28 -4.80
N MET A 111 7.66 -13.49 -5.37
CA MET A 111 6.93 -12.45 -4.67
C MET A 111 6.07 -13.00 -3.52
N LEU A 112 5.33 -14.08 -3.77
CA LEU A 112 4.54 -14.77 -2.74
C LEU A 112 5.43 -15.35 -1.63
N ALA A 113 6.59 -15.91 -2.02
CA ALA A 113 7.58 -16.41 -1.07
C ALA A 113 8.16 -15.28 -0.19
N SER A 114 8.43 -14.09 -0.77
CA SER A 114 8.86 -12.90 -0.02
C SER A 114 7.82 -12.46 1.02
N TYR A 115 6.54 -12.53 0.69
CA TYR A 115 5.47 -12.26 1.65
C TYR A 115 5.48 -13.26 2.82
N LEU A 116 5.57 -14.57 2.53
CA LEU A 116 5.61 -15.57 3.60
C LEU A 116 6.89 -15.46 4.44
N GLU A 117 8.00 -15.06 3.84
CA GLU A 117 9.23 -14.74 4.59
C GLU A 117 9.01 -13.53 5.51
N LEU A 118 8.35 -12.46 5.04
CA LEU A 118 7.98 -11.32 5.88
C LEU A 118 7.16 -11.78 7.09
N VAL A 119 6.12 -12.59 6.86
CA VAL A 119 5.27 -13.15 7.94
C VAL A 119 6.11 -13.96 8.93
N HIS A 120 7.03 -14.80 8.43
CA HIS A 120 7.91 -15.63 9.27
C HIS A 120 8.85 -14.76 10.13
N VAL A 121 9.54 -13.78 9.51
CA VAL A 121 10.47 -12.89 10.22
C VAL A 121 9.75 -12.09 11.31
N LEU A 122 8.57 -11.54 11.02
CA LEU A 122 7.76 -10.83 12.00
C LEU A 122 7.32 -11.74 13.16
N SER A 123 6.94 -12.99 12.86
CA SER A 123 6.59 -14.00 13.87
C SER A 123 7.76 -14.33 14.80
N GLU A 124 8.96 -14.53 14.23
CA GLU A 124 10.18 -14.81 15.02
C GLU A 124 10.59 -13.65 15.92
N GLN A 125 10.28 -12.41 15.52
CA GLN A 125 10.49 -11.22 16.35
C GLN A 125 9.47 -11.08 17.51
N GLY A 126 8.39 -11.86 17.50
CA GLY A 126 7.28 -11.71 18.44
C GLY A 126 6.36 -10.53 18.11
N THR A 127 6.33 -10.07 16.87
CA THR A 127 5.40 -9.03 16.38
C THR A 127 3.95 -9.47 16.57
N GLU A 128 3.10 -8.59 17.08
CA GLU A 128 1.65 -8.82 17.08
C GLU A 128 1.11 -8.73 15.66
N MET A 129 0.86 -9.88 15.03
CA MET A 129 0.31 -9.94 13.68
C MET A 129 -1.20 -9.87 13.70
N ILE A 130 -1.76 -8.94 12.93
CA ILE A 130 -3.19 -8.73 12.79
C ILE A 130 -3.52 -8.86 11.29
N TRP A 131 -4.47 -9.72 10.99
CA TRP A 131 -4.94 -9.86 9.62
C TRP A 131 -5.96 -8.77 9.32
N ARG A 132 -5.92 -8.19 8.12
CA ARG A 132 -6.84 -7.11 7.73
C ARG A 132 -8.31 -7.48 7.89
N SER A 133 -8.65 -8.77 7.87
CA SER A 133 -9.99 -9.28 8.14
C SER A 133 -10.54 -8.92 9.52
N ALA A 134 -9.67 -8.55 10.49
CA ALA A 134 -10.11 -8.05 11.79
C ALA A 134 -10.86 -6.71 11.70
N TYR A 135 -10.69 -5.96 10.60
CA TYR A 135 -11.27 -4.63 10.39
C TYR A 135 -12.35 -4.62 9.30
N GLY A 136 -12.94 -5.76 9.02
CA GLY A 136 -13.81 -5.97 7.85
C GLY A 136 -15.25 -5.52 7.99
N SER A 137 -15.62 -4.59 8.88
CA SER A 137 -16.97 -4.06 9.04
C SER A 137 -16.99 -2.57 9.39
N SER A 138 -18.15 -1.92 9.32
CA SER A 138 -18.32 -0.52 9.75
C SER A 138 -18.13 -0.33 11.25
N GLU A 139 -18.35 -1.35 12.03
CA GLU A 139 -18.21 -1.33 13.49
C GLU A 139 -16.78 -1.57 13.93
N ASP A 140 -16.06 -2.42 13.21
CA ASP A 140 -14.68 -2.84 13.51
C ASP A 140 -13.69 -2.33 12.45
N SER A 141 -13.80 -1.08 12.05
CA SER A 141 -12.93 -0.49 11.03
C SER A 141 -11.76 0.31 11.59
N ILE A 142 -11.77 0.68 12.88
CA ILE A 142 -10.70 1.47 13.49
C ILE A 142 -9.51 0.57 13.76
N VAL A 143 -8.40 0.84 13.05
CA VAL A 143 -7.13 0.16 13.23
C VAL A 143 -6.45 0.63 14.51
N TRP A 144 -6.39 1.96 14.69
CA TRP A 144 -5.95 2.60 15.92
C TRP A 144 -6.50 4.04 16.03
N SER A 145 -6.56 4.53 17.26
CA SER A 145 -6.95 5.91 17.59
C SER A 145 -6.07 6.41 18.72
N GLU A 146 -5.16 7.32 18.41
CA GLU A 146 -4.19 7.87 19.37
C GLU A 146 -3.95 9.35 19.10
N GLU A 147 -3.82 10.12 20.18
CA GLU A 147 -3.33 11.52 20.15
C GLU A 147 -4.07 12.45 19.17
N GLY A 148 -5.38 12.30 19.07
CA GLY A 148 -6.20 13.13 18.20
C GLY A 148 -6.21 12.70 16.74
N VAL A 149 -5.65 11.53 16.45
CA VAL A 149 -5.60 10.94 15.10
C VAL A 149 -6.31 9.59 15.09
N VAL A 150 -7.13 9.35 14.09
CA VAL A 150 -7.84 8.06 13.92
C VAL A 150 -7.44 7.46 12.57
N PHE A 151 -6.98 6.22 12.59
CA PHE A 151 -6.64 5.46 11.41
C PHE A 151 -7.64 4.32 11.21
N THR A 152 -8.27 4.27 10.04
CA THR A 152 -9.42 3.43 9.78
C THR A 152 -9.20 2.64 8.48
N GLN A 153 -9.50 1.35 8.47
CA GLN A 153 -9.61 0.56 7.25
C GLN A 153 -11.00 0.77 6.64
N LEU A 154 -11.06 1.14 5.37
CA LEU A 154 -12.31 1.35 4.64
C LEU A 154 -12.63 0.21 3.66
N TYR A 155 -11.63 -0.51 3.18
CA TYR A 155 -11.74 -1.60 2.21
C TYR A 155 -10.58 -2.61 2.42
N PRO A 156 -10.75 -3.92 2.16
CA PRO A 156 -12.03 -4.59 1.92
C PRO A 156 -12.83 -4.81 3.22
N TRP A 157 -14.14 -5.03 3.08
CA TRP A 157 -14.98 -5.57 4.14
C TRP A 157 -15.24 -7.06 3.92
N HIS A 158 -15.76 -7.78 4.94
CA HIS A 158 -15.98 -9.22 4.87
C HIS A 158 -16.86 -9.66 3.69
N SER A 159 -17.73 -8.76 3.19
CA SER A 159 -18.62 -9.04 2.05
C SER A 159 -18.00 -8.71 0.69
N ASP A 160 -16.80 -8.13 0.66
CA ASP A 160 -16.16 -7.80 -0.60
C ASP A 160 -15.46 -9.04 -1.19
N PRO A 161 -15.48 -9.22 -2.51
CA PRO A 161 -14.74 -10.30 -3.14
C PRO A 161 -13.24 -10.06 -3.03
N LEU A 162 -12.50 -11.13 -2.84
CA LEU A 162 -11.04 -11.16 -2.79
C LEU A 162 -10.51 -12.10 -3.87
N PRO A 163 -10.60 -11.72 -5.15
CA PRO A 163 -10.31 -12.64 -6.25
C PRO A 163 -8.86 -13.12 -6.30
N ALA A 164 -7.89 -12.34 -5.81
CA ALA A 164 -6.52 -12.79 -5.71
C ALA A 164 -6.36 -13.87 -4.63
N PHE A 165 -7.00 -13.67 -3.47
CA PHE A 165 -6.99 -14.67 -2.40
C PHE A 165 -7.64 -15.98 -2.85
N ASP A 166 -8.76 -15.90 -3.58
CA ASP A 166 -9.49 -17.08 -4.05
C ASP A 166 -8.60 -17.95 -4.97
N VAL A 167 -7.93 -17.34 -5.96
CA VAL A 167 -7.04 -18.11 -6.87
C VAL A 167 -5.81 -18.64 -6.15
N LEU A 168 -5.27 -17.92 -5.18
CA LEU A 168 -4.13 -18.35 -4.37
C LEU A 168 -4.49 -19.55 -3.51
N PHE A 169 -5.65 -19.52 -2.86
CA PHE A 169 -6.16 -20.62 -2.06
C PHE A 169 -6.36 -21.89 -2.90
N GLU A 170 -6.92 -21.76 -4.10
CA GLU A 170 -7.07 -22.88 -5.03
C GLU A 170 -5.73 -23.46 -5.48
N ALA A 171 -4.78 -22.61 -5.87
CA ALA A 171 -3.46 -23.05 -6.35
C ALA A 171 -2.61 -23.78 -5.28
N GLY A 172 -2.69 -23.33 -4.01
CA GLY A 172 -1.90 -23.88 -2.90
C GLY A 172 -2.60 -25.04 -2.20
N THR A 173 -3.76 -24.79 -1.60
CA THR A 173 -4.42 -25.74 -0.68
C THR A 173 -4.95 -26.99 -1.38
N ASN A 174 -5.37 -26.87 -2.64
CA ASN A 174 -5.97 -27.95 -3.42
C ASN A 174 -5.04 -28.48 -4.51
N SER A 175 -3.74 -28.14 -4.49
CA SER A 175 -2.78 -28.52 -5.53
C SER A 175 -2.77 -30.01 -5.87
N ALA A 176 -3.03 -30.90 -4.89
CA ALA A 176 -3.10 -32.35 -5.14
C ALA A 176 -4.34 -32.79 -5.96
N CYS A 177 -5.32 -31.92 -6.16
CA CYS A 177 -6.58 -32.18 -6.87
C CYS A 177 -6.64 -31.57 -8.26
N TYR A 178 -5.69 -30.67 -8.61
CA TYR A 178 -5.68 -29.94 -9.86
C TYR A 178 -4.53 -30.36 -10.77
N GLU A 179 -4.71 -30.15 -12.07
CA GLU A 179 -3.64 -30.33 -13.07
C GLU A 179 -2.57 -29.25 -12.89
N ASP A 180 -1.32 -29.59 -13.19
CA ASP A 180 -0.16 -28.69 -13.04
C ASP A 180 -0.33 -27.37 -13.78
N ASP A 181 -0.92 -27.38 -14.99
CA ASP A 181 -1.14 -26.18 -15.78
C ASP A 181 -2.13 -25.22 -15.10
N TYR A 182 -3.15 -25.75 -14.45
CA TYR A 182 -4.11 -24.95 -13.67
C TYR A 182 -3.46 -24.27 -12.47
N ILE A 183 -2.55 -24.98 -11.77
CA ILE A 183 -1.80 -24.42 -10.65
C ILE A 183 -0.89 -23.26 -11.11
N LEU A 184 -0.17 -23.45 -12.22
CA LEU A 184 0.71 -22.42 -12.79
C LEU A 184 -0.08 -21.21 -13.28
N GLU A 185 -1.20 -21.42 -13.96
CA GLU A 185 -2.08 -20.34 -14.41
C GLU A 185 -2.64 -19.51 -13.24
N ASN A 186 -3.13 -20.16 -12.19
CA ASN A 186 -3.65 -19.45 -11.01
C ASN A 186 -2.54 -18.71 -10.25
N THR A 187 -1.31 -19.27 -10.21
CA THR A 187 -0.16 -18.59 -9.63
C THR A 187 0.14 -17.29 -10.40
N ALA A 188 0.19 -17.35 -11.73
CA ALA A 188 0.40 -16.15 -12.55
C ALA A 188 -0.76 -15.13 -12.41
N LYS A 189 -2.00 -15.63 -12.42
CA LYS A 189 -3.22 -14.83 -12.32
C LYS A 189 -3.35 -14.07 -10.99
N PHE A 190 -2.74 -14.58 -9.91
CA PHE A 190 -2.70 -13.87 -8.64
C PHE A 190 -2.18 -12.44 -8.80
N PHE A 191 -1.11 -12.23 -9.57
CA PHE A 191 -0.53 -10.91 -9.78
C PHE A 191 -1.53 -9.92 -10.37
N GLU A 192 -2.26 -10.32 -11.40
CA GLU A 192 -3.25 -9.47 -12.06
C GLU A 192 -4.43 -9.11 -11.15
N LEU A 193 -4.77 -10.03 -10.24
CA LEU A 193 -5.92 -9.86 -9.34
C LEU A 193 -5.57 -9.17 -8.03
N SER A 194 -4.30 -9.12 -7.62
CA SER A 194 -3.86 -8.64 -6.32
C SER A 194 -4.30 -7.19 -6.03
N ASN A 195 -4.34 -6.33 -7.04
CA ASN A 195 -4.81 -4.95 -6.91
C ASN A 195 -6.31 -4.86 -6.55
N HIS A 196 -7.13 -5.84 -6.96
CA HIS A 196 -8.55 -5.88 -6.55
C HIS A 196 -8.72 -6.10 -5.04
N ASP A 197 -7.75 -6.77 -4.42
CA ASP A 197 -7.74 -7.08 -2.99
C ASP A 197 -7.03 -6.01 -2.15
N SER A 198 -6.50 -4.95 -2.78
CA SER A 198 -5.73 -3.91 -2.10
C SER A 198 -6.55 -3.16 -1.06
N SER A 199 -5.95 -2.93 0.11
CA SER A 199 -6.61 -2.25 1.22
C SER A 199 -6.61 -0.73 1.04
N VAL A 200 -7.72 -0.08 1.47
CA VAL A 200 -7.85 1.37 1.54
C VAL A 200 -7.97 1.80 2.99
N TYR A 201 -7.17 2.80 3.36
CA TYR A 201 -7.15 3.36 4.70
C TYR A 201 -7.43 4.86 4.68
N ARG A 202 -8.03 5.36 5.78
CA ARG A 202 -8.23 6.79 6.02
C ARG A 202 -7.55 7.19 7.32
N LEU A 203 -6.78 8.28 7.28
CA LEU A 203 -6.30 8.99 8.45
C LEU A 203 -7.15 10.25 8.63
N SER A 204 -7.69 10.43 9.82
CA SER A 204 -8.52 11.58 10.20
C SER A 204 -7.90 12.31 11.37
N PHE A 205 -7.96 13.63 11.38
CA PHE A 205 -7.45 14.49 12.43
C PHE A 205 -8.63 15.06 13.22
N MET A 206 -8.71 14.76 14.53
CA MET A 206 -9.87 15.15 15.35
C MET A 206 -10.02 16.67 15.51
N GLU A 207 -8.89 17.40 15.50
CA GLU A 207 -8.88 18.88 15.59
C GLU A 207 -9.20 19.54 14.23
N GLU A 208 -9.04 18.82 13.11
CA GLU A 208 -9.26 19.28 11.74
C GLU A 208 -10.14 18.27 10.97
N PRO A 209 -11.44 18.16 11.29
CA PRO A 209 -12.31 17.10 10.77
C PRO A 209 -12.42 17.06 9.24
N ASP A 210 -12.27 18.22 8.59
CA ASP A 210 -12.28 18.34 7.12
C ASP A 210 -10.95 17.92 6.48
N SER A 211 -9.92 17.70 7.29
CA SER A 211 -8.60 17.30 6.84
C SER A 211 -8.42 15.81 7.02
N THR A 212 -8.53 15.07 5.93
CA THR A 212 -8.36 13.62 5.91
C THR A 212 -7.38 13.22 4.82
N VAL A 213 -6.65 12.14 5.07
CA VAL A 213 -5.76 11.49 4.10
C VAL A 213 -6.33 10.12 3.76
N LEU A 214 -6.59 9.89 2.49
CA LEU A 214 -7.04 8.60 1.97
C LEU A 214 -5.87 7.91 1.26
N PHE A 215 -5.49 6.73 1.76
CA PHE A 215 -4.46 5.88 1.16
C PHE A 215 -5.15 4.83 0.30
N GLY A 216 -4.99 4.95 -1.01
CA GLY A 216 -5.72 4.12 -1.96
C GLY A 216 -5.11 2.72 -2.17
N GLY A 217 -3.87 2.48 -1.66
CA GLY A 217 -3.11 1.32 -2.11
C GLY A 217 -3.09 1.24 -3.62
N ASP A 218 -3.35 0.07 -4.19
CA ASP A 218 -3.52 -0.09 -5.64
C ASP A 218 -4.94 -0.51 -6.04
N LEU A 219 -5.93 -0.17 -5.18
CA LEU A 219 -7.33 -0.55 -5.42
C LEU A 219 -7.82 -0.04 -6.78
N LEU A 220 -8.41 -0.93 -7.56
CA LEU A 220 -8.97 -0.63 -8.88
C LEU A 220 -10.39 -0.06 -8.81
N GLU A 221 -10.87 0.56 -9.89
CA GLU A 221 -12.17 1.22 -9.97
C GLU A 221 -13.36 0.39 -9.45
N PRO A 222 -13.47 -0.94 -9.70
CA PRO A 222 -14.56 -1.74 -9.16
C PRO A 222 -14.65 -1.74 -7.64
N GLY A 223 -13.49 -1.77 -6.95
CA GLY A 223 -13.40 -1.66 -5.49
C GLY A 223 -13.79 -0.26 -5.00
N TRP A 224 -13.28 0.78 -5.62
CA TRP A 224 -13.65 2.17 -5.34
C TRP A 224 -15.15 2.42 -5.49
N LYS A 225 -15.76 1.87 -6.54
CA LYS A 225 -17.22 1.97 -6.76
C LYS A 225 -18.01 1.34 -5.61
N ARG A 226 -17.62 0.13 -5.16
CA ARG A 226 -18.28 -0.53 -4.03
C ARG A 226 -18.16 0.30 -2.76
N LEU A 227 -16.95 0.80 -2.50
CA LEU A 227 -16.67 1.62 -1.32
C LEU A 227 -17.50 2.92 -1.32
N ALA A 228 -17.54 3.65 -2.44
CA ALA A 228 -18.31 4.87 -2.60
C ALA A 228 -19.84 4.68 -2.48
N GLN A 229 -20.34 3.49 -2.83
CA GLN A 229 -21.75 3.15 -2.67
C GLN A 229 -22.12 2.84 -1.21
N ARG A 230 -21.13 2.56 -0.37
CA ARG A 230 -21.33 2.09 1.00
C ARG A 230 -21.15 3.21 2.04
N ILE A 231 -20.15 4.04 1.86
CA ILE A 231 -19.79 5.13 2.78
C ILE A 231 -19.38 6.39 2.05
N ASP A 232 -19.36 7.52 2.76
CA ASP A 232 -18.75 8.75 2.27
C ASP A 232 -17.22 8.62 2.28
N ILE A 233 -16.60 8.67 1.09
CA ILE A 233 -15.15 8.56 0.90
C ILE A 233 -14.49 9.89 0.55
N ARG A 234 -15.20 11.02 0.66
CA ARG A 234 -14.60 12.32 0.43
C ARG A 234 -13.39 12.53 1.35
N SER A 235 -12.32 13.05 0.78
CA SER A 235 -11.07 13.25 1.49
C SER A 235 -10.30 14.41 0.90
N SER A 236 -9.74 15.26 1.75
CA SER A 236 -8.99 16.44 1.28
C SER A 236 -7.69 16.06 0.57
N ILE A 237 -7.09 14.94 0.94
CA ILE A 237 -5.84 14.45 0.37
C ILE A 237 -6.02 12.99 -0.03
N LEU A 238 -5.66 12.67 -1.26
CA LEU A 238 -5.65 11.32 -1.81
C LEU A 238 -4.22 10.89 -2.15
N LYS A 239 -3.72 9.84 -1.49
CA LYS A 239 -2.67 9.02 -2.09
C LYS A 239 -3.33 8.19 -3.19
N VAL A 240 -2.96 8.48 -4.40
CA VAL A 240 -3.59 7.94 -5.61
C VAL A 240 -3.32 6.43 -5.72
N SER A 241 -4.36 5.67 -6.09
CA SER A 241 -4.23 4.22 -6.29
C SER A 241 -3.43 3.87 -7.53
N HIS A 242 -2.78 2.72 -7.47
CA HIS A 242 -2.11 2.07 -8.59
C HIS A 242 -1.18 3.02 -9.35
N HIS A 243 -0.40 3.82 -8.59
CA HIS A 243 0.60 4.77 -9.07
C HIS A 243 0.08 5.77 -10.11
N GLY A 244 -1.24 6.03 -10.14
CA GLY A 244 -1.87 6.92 -11.10
C GLY A 244 -2.24 6.27 -12.43
N LEU A 245 -2.22 4.94 -12.54
CA LEU A 245 -2.73 4.23 -13.70
C LEU A 245 -4.25 4.39 -13.81
N GLN A 246 -4.77 4.42 -15.05
CA GLN A 246 -6.17 4.78 -15.35
C GLN A 246 -7.21 3.88 -14.68
N ASP A 247 -6.89 2.62 -14.41
CA ASP A 247 -7.76 1.65 -13.74
C ASP A 247 -7.90 1.89 -12.23
N GLY A 248 -6.93 2.59 -11.60
CA GLY A 248 -6.91 3.02 -10.19
C GLY A 248 -7.06 4.53 -10.00
N PHE A 249 -6.92 5.34 -11.07
CA PHE A 249 -6.98 6.80 -10.99
C PHE A 249 -7.62 7.41 -12.24
N ASN A 250 -8.88 7.82 -12.12
CA ASN A 250 -9.66 8.38 -13.22
C ASN A 250 -10.73 9.39 -12.72
N ALA A 251 -11.42 10.02 -13.65
CA ALA A 251 -12.42 11.06 -13.35
C ALA A 251 -13.58 10.55 -12.46
N ARG A 252 -13.96 9.27 -12.56
CA ARG A 252 -15.03 8.71 -11.72
C ARG A 252 -14.58 8.59 -10.28
N ILE A 253 -13.39 8.05 -10.03
CA ILE A 253 -12.81 7.93 -8.69
C ILE A 253 -12.67 9.32 -8.07
N LEU A 254 -12.13 10.29 -8.82
CA LEU A 254 -12.02 11.67 -8.37
C LEU A 254 -13.37 12.29 -8.04
N SER A 255 -14.42 11.98 -8.81
CA SER A 255 -15.78 12.49 -8.53
C SER A 255 -16.36 11.99 -7.21
N TRP A 256 -15.99 10.79 -6.77
CA TRP A 256 -16.41 10.20 -5.50
C TRP A 256 -15.61 10.74 -4.31
N ILE A 257 -14.30 10.95 -4.48
CA ILE A 257 -13.40 11.34 -3.39
C ILE A 257 -13.33 12.86 -3.23
N GLN A 258 -13.39 13.62 -4.32
CA GLN A 258 -13.31 15.08 -4.38
C GLN A 258 -12.09 15.66 -3.64
N PRO A 259 -10.87 15.17 -3.92
CA PRO A 259 -9.68 15.59 -3.21
C PRO A 259 -9.26 17.02 -3.62
N LYS A 260 -8.61 17.75 -2.69
CA LYS A 260 -7.89 19.00 -2.98
C LYS A 260 -6.46 18.72 -3.48
N HIS A 261 -5.89 17.62 -3.00
CA HIS A 261 -4.51 17.21 -3.31
C HIS A 261 -4.47 15.73 -3.65
N CYS A 262 -3.84 15.40 -4.79
CA CYS A 262 -3.57 14.04 -5.23
C CYS A 262 -2.06 13.80 -5.19
N ILE A 263 -1.61 12.80 -4.46
CA ILE A 263 -0.22 12.40 -4.36
C ILE A 263 -0.03 11.13 -5.17
N ILE A 264 0.80 11.18 -6.19
CA ILE A 264 1.01 10.11 -7.16
C ILE A 264 2.40 9.50 -6.90
N PRO A 265 2.47 8.28 -6.35
CA PRO A 265 3.72 7.61 -6.02
C PRO A 265 4.28 6.90 -7.26
N ILE A 266 5.05 7.63 -8.04
CA ILE A 266 5.64 7.14 -9.29
C ILE A 266 6.97 7.84 -9.54
N SER A 267 7.93 7.13 -10.14
CA SER A 267 9.19 7.75 -10.57
C SER A 267 8.97 8.74 -11.72
N ILE A 268 9.82 9.78 -11.78
CA ILE A 268 9.74 10.80 -12.84
C ILE A 268 9.91 10.19 -14.24
N ILE A 269 10.68 9.13 -14.38
CA ILE A 269 10.89 8.47 -15.67
C ILE A 269 9.59 7.80 -16.15
N ARG A 270 8.94 7.05 -15.25
CA ARG A 270 7.68 6.35 -15.60
C ARG A 270 6.51 7.30 -15.75
N SER A 271 6.48 8.41 -15.01
CA SER A 271 5.40 9.41 -15.09
C SER A 271 5.23 10.00 -16.49
N SER A 272 6.31 10.07 -17.27
CA SER A 272 6.28 10.63 -18.62
C SER A 272 5.27 9.93 -19.56
N ALA A 273 4.97 8.66 -19.31
CA ALA A 273 4.00 7.91 -20.10
C ALA A 273 2.53 8.31 -19.83
N PHE A 274 2.25 8.96 -18.68
CA PHE A 274 0.88 9.24 -18.21
C PHE A 274 0.56 10.74 -18.14
N LEU A 275 1.50 11.62 -18.46
CA LEU A 275 1.34 13.07 -18.32
C LEU A 275 0.11 13.63 -19.04
N ASN A 276 -0.17 13.18 -20.25
CA ASN A 276 -1.33 13.65 -21.02
C ASN A 276 -2.66 13.28 -20.36
N GLU A 277 -2.76 12.06 -19.81
CA GLU A 277 -3.95 11.59 -19.12
C GLU A 277 -4.17 12.38 -17.83
N TRP A 278 -3.09 12.63 -17.07
CA TRP A 278 -3.18 13.42 -15.84
C TRP A 278 -3.43 14.90 -16.09
N GLU A 279 -2.95 15.48 -17.19
CA GLU A 279 -3.29 16.86 -17.58
C GLU A 279 -4.76 16.98 -17.92
N GLU A 280 -5.34 16.00 -18.61
CA GLU A 280 -6.78 15.97 -18.89
C GLU A 280 -7.58 15.84 -17.56
N LEU A 281 -7.19 14.92 -16.66
CA LEU A 281 -7.83 14.80 -15.35
C LEU A 281 -7.72 16.11 -14.55
N ARG A 282 -6.54 16.71 -14.49
CA ARG A 282 -6.30 17.96 -13.77
C ARG A 282 -7.13 19.13 -14.32
N SER A 283 -7.31 19.20 -15.65
CA SER A 283 -8.10 20.25 -16.27
C SER A 283 -9.61 20.18 -15.91
N ASN A 284 -10.06 18.99 -15.47
CA ASN A 284 -11.45 18.73 -15.11
C ASN A 284 -11.68 18.69 -13.58
N THR A 285 -10.68 19.05 -12.77
CA THR A 285 -10.76 19.07 -11.31
C THR A 285 -10.05 20.30 -10.76
N ASP A 286 -10.42 20.73 -9.54
CA ASP A 286 -9.70 21.78 -8.80
C ASP A 286 -8.52 21.19 -7.98
N ALA A 287 -8.22 19.90 -8.13
CA ALA A 287 -7.19 19.23 -7.35
C ALA A 287 -5.78 19.54 -7.87
N SER A 288 -4.84 19.72 -6.95
CA SER A 288 -3.41 19.79 -7.24
C SER A 288 -2.79 18.40 -7.25
N PHE A 289 -1.93 18.11 -8.23
CA PHE A 289 -1.26 16.82 -8.37
C PHE A 289 0.21 16.95 -8.02
N TYR A 290 0.73 16.01 -7.23
CA TYR A 290 2.12 15.95 -6.75
C TYR A 290 2.71 14.58 -7.05
N LEU A 291 3.88 14.55 -7.68
CA LEU A 291 4.61 13.31 -7.99
C LEU A 291 5.70 13.09 -6.93
N THR A 292 5.70 11.94 -6.25
CA THR A 292 6.79 11.63 -5.30
C THR A 292 8.13 11.53 -6.01
N GLY A 293 8.16 11.02 -7.24
CA GLY A 293 9.36 10.91 -8.05
C GLY A 293 10.03 12.24 -8.44
N SER A 294 9.35 13.38 -8.23
CA SER A 294 9.95 14.71 -8.40
C SER A 294 10.78 15.16 -7.19
N LEU A 295 10.68 14.43 -6.06
CA LEU A 295 11.42 14.74 -4.84
C LEU A 295 12.86 14.21 -4.95
N ALA A 296 13.84 15.04 -4.69
CA ALA A 296 15.21 14.61 -4.49
C ALA A 296 15.38 13.92 -3.12
N PRO A 297 16.41 13.08 -2.93
CA PRO A 297 16.70 12.50 -1.62
C PRO A 297 16.83 13.57 -0.54
N GLY A 298 16.01 13.45 0.51
CA GLY A 298 15.95 14.42 1.62
C GLY A 298 14.89 15.52 1.44
N GLU A 299 14.29 15.68 0.27
CA GLU A 299 13.09 16.50 0.08
C GLU A 299 11.85 15.80 0.64
N LYS A 300 10.88 16.58 1.07
CA LYS A 300 9.68 16.05 1.74
C LYS A 300 8.40 16.52 1.08
N LEU A 301 7.50 15.60 0.87
CA LEU A 301 6.08 15.84 0.72
C LEU A 301 5.42 15.39 2.03
N GLU A 302 5.06 16.34 2.87
CA GLU A 302 4.62 16.08 4.23
C GLU A 302 3.27 16.74 4.51
N ILE A 303 2.41 16.05 5.24
CA ILE A 303 1.21 16.59 5.84
C ILE A 303 1.49 16.77 7.33
N GLU A 304 1.27 17.95 7.84
CA GLU A 304 1.38 18.24 9.27
C GLU A 304 0.04 18.79 9.77
N ASN A 305 -0.54 18.12 10.77
CA ASN A 305 -1.87 18.44 11.30
C ASN A 305 -2.91 18.65 10.19
N GLY A 306 -2.93 17.77 9.19
CA GLY A 306 -3.89 17.82 8.11
C GLY A 306 -3.62 18.86 7.01
N SER A 307 -2.59 19.66 7.12
CA SER A 307 -2.19 20.64 6.08
C SER A 307 -0.99 20.12 5.28
N LEU A 308 -1.14 20.09 3.96
CA LEU A 308 -0.05 19.67 3.06
C LEU A 308 1.06 20.73 3.05
N LYS A 309 2.29 20.29 3.32
CA LYS A 309 3.51 21.09 3.19
C LYS A 309 4.41 20.42 2.16
N VAL A 310 4.87 21.19 1.19
CA VAL A 310 5.91 20.78 0.24
C VAL A 310 7.18 21.46 0.66
N GLN A 311 8.15 20.71 1.12
CA GLN A 311 9.49 21.24 1.41
C GLN A 311 10.43 20.80 0.26
N ILE A 312 10.86 21.78 -0.51
CA ILE A 312 11.93 21.60 -1.50
C ILE A 312 13.25 21.85 -0.78
N GLY A 313 14.11 20.84 -0.72
CA GLY A 313 15.46 20.98 -0.17
C GLY A 313 16.29 21.95 -1.01
N PHE A 314 17.07 22.80 -0.35
CA PHE A 314 18.09 23.65 -0.99
C PHE A 314 19.44 22.98 -0.88
#